data_03937d0511eaf4196d3f317a5d1ee038
#
_entry.id   03937d0511eaf4196d3f317a5d1ee038
#
_cell.length_a   1.000
_cell.length_b   1.000
_cell.length_c   1.000
_cell.angle_alpha   90.00
_cell.angle_beta   90.00
_cell.angle_gamma   90.00
#
_symmetry.space_group_name_H-M   'P 1'
#
loop_
_entity.id
_entity.type
_entity.pdbx_description
1 polymer ?
#
loop_
_entity_poly.entity_id
_entity_poly.type
_entity_poly.pdbx_seq_one_letter_code
_entity_poly.pdbx_strand_id
1 'polypeptide(L)' 'MWTLWIISSVIGSAEPKLTRYDTFDHKETCYHAWYEVSNQFTEGETAFCEESNT' A
#
# COMPACT_ATOMS: atom_id res chain seq x y z
N MET A 1 13.84 4.18 4.97
CA MET A 1 13.25 3.46 3.82
C MET A 1 11.73 3.50 3.93
N TRP A 2 11.05 3.63 2.82
CA TRP A 2 9.59 3.70 2.79
C TRP A 2 9.03 2.45 2.15
N THR A 3 7.99 1.91 2.76
CA THR A 3 7.33 0.70 2.26
C THR A 3 5.90 1.04 1.85
N LEU A 4 5.51 0.61 0.67
CA LEU A 4 4.14 0.77 0.20
C LEU A 4 3.37 -0.51 0.52
N TRP A 5 2.34 -0.37 1.35
CA TRP A 5 1.50 -1.48 1.77
C TRP A 5 0.14 -1.39 1.10
N ILE A 6 -0.39 -2.52 0.67
CA ILE A 6 -1.73 -2.60 0.10
C ILE A 6 -2.63 -3.35 1.07
N ILE A 7 -3.77 -2.77 1.39
CA ILE A 7 -4.76 -3.38 2.26
C ILE A 7 -5.93 -3.82 1.39
N SER A 8 -6.25 -5.11 1.43
CA SER A 8 -7.36 -5.68 0.68
C SER A 8 -8.41 -6.20 1.65
N SER A 9 -9.65 -5.73 1.50
CA SER A 9 -10.79 -6.23 2.25
C SER A 9 -11.55 -7.21 1.37
N VAL A 10 -11.62 -8.46 1.83
CA VAL A 10 -12.34 -9.50 1.11
C VAL A 10 -13.71 -9.68 1.76
N ILE A 11 -14.75 -9.71 0.92
CA ILE A 11 -16.13 -9.91 1.40
C ILE A 11 -16.21 -11.27 2.09
N GLY A 12 -16.69 -11.26 3.34
CA GLY A 12 -16.79 -12.49 4.14
C GLY A 12 -15.57 -12.77 5.01
N SER A 13 -14.52 -11.96 4.87
CA SER A 13 -13.33 -12.06 5.70
C SER A 13 -13.45 -11.11 6.88
N ALA A 14 -13.10 -11.57 8.08
CA ALA A 14 -13.15 -10.74 9.28
C ALA A 14 -11.97 -9.76 9.37
N GLU A 15 -10.89 -10.03 8.65
CA GLU A 15 -9.68 -9.22 8.73
C GLU A 15 -9.19 -8.83 7.36
N PRO A 16 -8.75 -7.57 7.19
CA PRO A 16 -8.16 -7.15 5.92
C PRO A 16 -6.80 -7.83 5.72
N LYS A 17 -6.45 -8.08 4.48
CA LYS A 17 -5.16 -8.65 4.14
C LYS A 17 -4.18 -7.52 3.84
N LEU A 18 -3.01 -7.57 4.49
CA LEU A 18 -1.94 -6.60 4.30
C LEU A 18 -0.84 -7.21 3.44
N THR A 19 -0.52 -6.55 2.33
CA THR A 19 0.50 -7.05 1.41
C THR A 19 1.52 -5.95 1.16
N ARG A 20 2.82 -6.31 1.28
CA ARG A 20 3.89 -5.38 0.93
C ARG A 20 4.04 -5.37 -0.58
N TYR A 21 3.86 -4.19 -1.16
CA TYR A 21 3.96 -4.01 -2.61
C TYR A 21 5.41 -3.78 -3.05
N ASP A 22 6.07 -2.77 -2.44
CA ASP A 22 7.45 -2.45 -2.81
C ASP A 22 8.05 -1.54 -1.73
N THR A 23 9.36 -1.33 -1.82
CA THR A 23 10.08 -0.43 -0.92
C THR A 23 10.77 0.66 -1.73
N PHE A 24 10.94 1.84 -1.12
CA PHE A 24 11.51 3.01 -1.77
C PHE A 24 12.45 3.75 -0.83
N ASP A 25 13.46 4.40 -1.38
CA ASP A 25 14.42 5.16 -0.59
C ASP A 25 13.88 6.50 -0.15
N HIS A 26 12.95 7.07 -0.92
CA HIS A 26 12.42 8.40 -0.69
C HIS A 26 10.91 8.39 -0.54
N LYS A 27 10.43 9.29 0.31
CA LYS A 27 9.01 9.46 0.57
C LYS A 27 8.24 9.80 -0.73
N GLU A 28 8.79 10.71 -1.51
CA GLU A 28 8.14 11.17 -2.74
C GLU A 28 7.95 10.02 -3.72
N THR A 29 8.94 9.15 -3.81
CA THR A 29 8.86 7.99 -4.70
C THR A 29 7.76 7.03 -4.24
N CYS A 30 7.64 6.83 -2.92
CA CYS A 30 6.60 5.97 -2.37
C CYS A 30 5.21 6.53 -2.66
N TYR A 31 5.02 7.82 -2.45
CA TYR A 31 3.72 8.46 -2.68
C TYR A 31 3.37 8.51 -4.17
N HIS A 32 4.36 8.67 -5.02
CA HIS A 32 4.13 8.61 -6.47
C HIS A 32 3.64 7.22 -6.88
N ALA A 33 4.29 6.18 -6.37
CA ALA A 33 3.87 4.81 -6.62
C ALA A 33 2.48 4.55 -6.05
N TRP A 34 2.20 5.07 -4.85
CA TRP A 34 0.89 4.95 -4.23
C TRP A 34 -0.19 5.55 -5.12
N TYR A 35 0.07 6.71 -5.68
CA TYR A 35 -0.89 7.38 -6.56
C TYR A 35 -1.20 6.53 -7.79
N GLU A 36 -0.17 5.98 -8.42
CA GLU A 36 -0.35 5.16 -9.61
C GLU A 36 -1.08 3.85 -9.29
N VAL A 37 -0.71 3.22 -8.19
CA VAL A 37 -1.33 1.95 -7.78
C VAL A 37 -2.78 2.17 -7.40
N SER A 38 -3.08 3.27 -6.69
CA SER A 38 -4.44 3.55 -6.23
C SER A 38 -5.41 3.75 -7.39
N ASN A 39 -4.92 4.20 -8.53
CA ASN A 39 -5.77 4.37 -9.72
C ASN A 39 -6.24 3.03 -10.29
N GLN A 40 -5.60 1.94 -9.90
CA GLN A 40 -5.93 0.60 -10.39
C GLN A 40 -6.70 -0.22 -9.35
N PHE A 41 -7.00 0.37 -8.20
CA PHE A 41 -7.69 -0.34 -7.13
C PHE A 41 -9.16 -0.57 -7.47
N THR A 42 -9.66 -1.74 -7.02
CA THR A 42 -11.08 -2.01 -7.04
C THR A 42 -11.67 -1.66 -5.66
N GLU A 43 -12.98 -1.79 -5.52
CA GLU A 43 -13.63 -1.52 -4.22
C GLU A 43 -13.04 -2.41 -3.13
N GLY A 44 -12.83 -1.82 -1.96
CA GLY A 44 -12.32 -2.53 -0.81
C GLY A 44 -10.81 -2.56 -0.71
N GLU A 45 -10.12 -1.95 -1.67
CA GLU A 45 -8.66 -1.89 -1.65
C GLU A 45 -8.19 -0.48 -1.31
N THR A 46 -7.11 -0.40 -0.55
CA THR A 46 -6.45 0.87 -0.24
C THR A 46 -4.96 0.61 -0.04
N ALA A 47 -4.19 1.67 0.09
CA ALA A 47 -2.75 1.55 0.29
C ALA A 47 -2.24 2.70 1.15
N PHE A 48 -1.06 2.51 1.71
CA PHE A 48 -0.41 3.57 2.50
C PHE A 48 1.10 3.39 2.43
N CYS A 49 1.82 4.50 2.66
CA CYS A 49 3.27 4.49 2.77
C CYS A 49 3.66 4.53 4.24
N GLU A 50 4.58 3.67 4.63
CA GLU A 50 5.06 3.60 6.00
C GLU A 50 6.58 3.75 6.01
N GLU A 51 7.08 4.61 6.91
CA GLU A 51 8.52 4.77 7.07
C GLU A 51 9.06 3.70 7.99
N SER A 52 10.18 3.09 7.58
CA SER A 52 10.89 2.09 8.36
C SER A 52 12.29 2.60 8.66
N ASN A 53 12.74 2.45 9.90
CA ASN A 53 14.04 2.94 10.38
C ASN A 53 15.15 1.89 10.30
N THR A 54 14.95 0.83 9.59
CA THR A 54 16.00 -0.20 9.45
C THR A 54 16.73 -0.10 8.14
#